data_9c132f2ba9aa7a778bf5264a25fb8750
#
_entry.id   9c132f2ba9aa7a778bf5264a25fb8750
#
_cell.length_a   1.000
_cell.length_b   1.000
_cell.length_c   1.000
_cell.angle_alpha   90.00
_cell.angle_beta   90.00
_cell.angle_gamma   90.00
#
_symmetry.space_group_name_H-M   'P 1'
#
loop_
_entity.id
_entity.type
_entity.pdbx_description
1 polymer ?
#
loop_
_entity_poly.entity_id
_entity_poly.type
_entity_poly.pdbx_seq_one_letter_code
_entity_poly.pdbx_strand_id
1 'polypeptide(L)'
;DCLLSRGLGDVYKRQVNDKIRTGKVEVIATRITILNKAAPLPFHAHENPGEDTRLKYRYLDLRRPEMQRMQRTRIKLVQALRRHLDARDFQDIETPILTKATPEGARDFLVPARMHPGEFYALPQSPQLFKQILMVAGFDRYYQIARCFRDEALRADRQLEFTQLDMEFAFVRERDVQDFVEDMIRAIFKEVVDVEPVSYTHLRAHETRG
;
A
#
# COMPACT_ATOMS: atom_id res chain seq x y z
N ASP A 1 -2.97 -16.88 -22.62
CA ASP A 1 -3.95 -17.79 -23.19
C ASP A 1 -5.26 -17.04 -23.33
N CYS A 2 -5.50 -16.54 -24.53
CA CYS A 2 -6.86 -16.23 -24.90
C CYS A 2 -7.59 -17.57 -24.86
N LEU A 3 -8.58 -17.72 -23.97
CA LEU A 3 -9.52 -18.83 -23.97
C LEU A 3 -10.43 -18.71 -25.20
N LEU A 4 -9.79 -18.76 -26.36
CA LEU A 4 -10.49 -19.13 -27.57
C LEU A 4 -10.71 -20.63 -27.43
N SER A 5 -11.93 -21.02 -27.09
CA SER A 5 -12.39 -22.38 -27.20
C SER A 5 -11.94 -22.88 -28.56
N ARG A 6 -11.01 -23.82 -28.60
CA ARG A 6 -10.69 -24.56 -29.82
C ARG A 6 -11.97 -25.29 -30.21
N GLY A 7 -12.76 -24.66 -31.06
CA GLY A 7 -13.95 -25.26 -31.63
C GLY A 7 -13.57 -26.40 -32.58
N LEU A 8 -13.13 -27.51 -32.03
CA LEU A 8 -13.16 -28.81 -32.65
C LEU A 8 -14.31 -29.55 -31.97
N GLY A 9 -15.48 -29.41 -32.57
CA GLY A 9 -16.51 -30.39 -32.54
C GLY A 9 -17.01 -30.88 -31.18
N ASP A 10 -17.79 -30.09 -30.50
CA ASP A 10 -18.80 -30.65 -29.62
C ASP A 10 -20.10 -29.88 -29.81
N VAL A 11 -21.02 -30.49 -30.55
CA VAL A 11 -22.33 -29.95 -30.89
C VAL A 11 -23.25 -29.71 -29.66
N TYR A 12 -22.79 -30.01 -28.48
CA TYR A 12 -23.54 -29.98 -27.22
C TYR A 12 -23.31 -28.78 -26.31
N LYS A 13 -22.49 -27.79 -26.68
CA LYS A 13 -22.13 -26.69 -25.75
C LYS A 13 -22.62 -25.31 -26.15
N ARG A 14 -23.90 -25.17 -26.48
CA ARG A 14 -24.58 -23.87 -26.44
C ARG A 14 -25.25 -23.66 -25.06
N GLN A 15 -24.56 -23.98 -23.97
CA GLN A 15 -25.09 -23.76 -22.64
C GLN A 15 -24.51 -22.46 -22.07
N VAL A 16 -25.40 -21.64 -21.49
CA VAL A 16 -24.99 -20.47 -20.70
C VAL A 16 -24.06 -20.93 -19.56
N ASN A 17 -22.89 -20.32 -19.48
CA ASN A 17 -21.95 -20.58 -18.39
C ASN A 17 -22.08 -19.50 -17.32
N ASP A 18 -22.89 -19.73 -16.32
CA ASP A 18 -23.15 -18.79 -15.22
C ASP A 18 -21.93 -18.53 -14.31
N LYS A 19 -20.84 -19.32 -14.45
CA LYS A 19 -19.63 -19.16 -13.68
C LYS A 19 -18.73 -18.01 -14.18
N ILE A 20 -18.96 -17.49 -15.37
CA ILE A 20 -18.21 -16.39 -15.96
C ILE A 20 -19.14 -15.25 -16.34
N ARG A 21 -18.69 -14.00 -16.11
CA ARG A 21 -19.50 -12.80 -16.36
C ARG A 21 -20.01 -12.67 -17.78
N THR A 22 -19.29 -13.17 -18.74
CA THR A 22 -19.62 -13.15 -20.19
C THR A 22 -20.22 -14.46 -20.69
N GLY A 23 -20.59 -15.38 -19.82
CA GLY A 23 -21.03 -16.74 -20.18
C GLY A 23 -22.36 -16.85 -20.92
N LYS A 24 -23.09 -15.72 -21.08
CA LYS A 24 -24.30 -15.63 -21.91
C LYS A 24 -23.98 -15.31 -23.39
N VAL A 25 -22.72 -14.98 -23.68
CA VAL A 25 -22.28 -14.56 -25.02
C VAL A 25 -21.19 -15.50 -25.49
N GLU A 26 -21.33 -16.04 -26.67
CA GLU A 26 -20.35 -16.86 -27.36
C GLU A 26 -19.87 -16.12 -28.61
N VAL A 27 -18.53 -16.08 -28.81
CA VAL A 27 -17.92 -15.49 -29.99
C VAL A 27 -17.33 -16.60 -30.85
N ILE A 28 -17.89 -16.78 -32.05
CA ILE A 28 -17.38 -17.75 -33.00
C ILE A 28 -16.27 -17.09 -33.83
N ALA A 29 -15.04 -17.55 -33.64
CA ALA A 29 -13.90 -17.04 -34.39
C ALA A 29 -13.80 -17.73 -35.76
N THR A 30 -14.00 -16.97 -36.84
CA THR A 30 -13.80 -17.45 -38.22
C THR A 30 -12.37 -17.31 -38.71
N ARG A 31 -11.60 -16.42 -38.10
CA ARG A 31 -10.20 -16.17 -38.43
C ARG A 31 -9.43 -15.75 -37.17
N ILE A 32 -8.21 -16.31 -36.98
CA ILE A 32 -7.30 -15.94 -35.91
C ILE A 32 -5.99 -15.48 -36.55
N THR A 33 -5.56 -14.26 -36.22
CA THR A 33 -4.26 -13.73 -36.60
C THR A 33 -3.39 -13.58 -35.35
N ILE A 34 -2.24 -14.25 -35.34
CA ILE A 34 -1.26 -14.12 -34.24
C ILE A 34 -0.48 -12.84 -34.48
N LEU A 35 -0.70 -11.84 -33.62
CA LEU A 35 0.00 -10.55 -33.69
C LEU A 35 1.42 -10.65 -33.10
N ASN A 36 1.59 -11.42 -32.07
CA ASN A 36 2.88 -11.64 -31.41
C ASN A 36 2.94 -13.02 -30.77
N LYS A 37 4.13 -13.63 -30.74
CA LYS A 37 4.39 -14.88 -30.03
C LYS A 37 4.88 -14.57 -28.62
N ALA A 38 4.39 -15.32 -27.63
CA ALA A 38 4.85 -15.23 -26.27
C ALA A 38 5.58 -16.51 -25.84
N ALA A 39 6.57 -16.39 -24.97
CA ALA A 39 7.16 -17.51 -24.30
C ALA A 39 6.14 -18.16 -23.33
N PRO A 40 6.28 -19.44 -22.99
CA PRO A 40 5.45 -20.07 -21.97
C PRO A 40 5.51 -19.30 -20.64
N LEU A 41 4.36 -19.15 -20.00
CA LEU A 41 4.30 -18.49 -18.70
C LEU A 41 4.94 -19.37 -17.61
N PRO A 42 5.71 -18.80 -16.67
CA PRO A 42 6.30 -19.54 -15.57
C PRO A 42 5.26 -20.11 -14.59
N PHE A 43 4.04 -19.52 -14.55
CA PHE A 43 2.87 -19.98 -13.83
C PHE A 43 1.60 -19.29 -14.36
N HIS A 44 0.45 -19.88 -14.12
CA HIS A 44 -0.84 -19.30 -14.49
C HIS A 44 -1.49 -18.53 -13.33
N ALA A 45 -2.44 -17.65 -13.65
CA ALA A 45 -3.09 -16.79 -12.64
C ALA A 45 -3.85 -17.54 -11.54
N HIS A 46 -4.25 -18.79 -11.78
CA HIS A 46 -4.95 -19.63 -10.81
C HIS A 46 -4.00 -20.54 -9.99
N GLU A 47 -2.72 -20.60 -10.35
CA GLU A 47 -1.71 -21.35 -9.62
C GLU A 47 -1.19 -20.55 -8.43
N ASN A 48 -0.69 -21.25 -7.40
CA ASN A 48 -0.06 -20.62 -6.25
C ASN A 48 1.42 -21.06 -6.17
N PRO A 49 2.29 -20.45 -6.98
CA PRO A 49 3.72 -20.80 -6.99
C PRO A 49 4.39 -20.35 -5.69
N GLY A 50 5.56 -20.91 -5.39
CA GLY A 50 6.39 -20.50 -4.26
C GLY A 50 6.79 -19.03 -4.31
N GLU A 51 7.16 -18.48 -3.15
CA GLU A 51 7.45 -17.06 -2.97
C GLU A 51 8.57 -16.56 -3.91
N ASP A 52 9.66 -17.31 -4.06
CA ASP A 52 10.77 -16.96 -4.95
C ASP A 52 10.33 -16.75 -6.39
N THR A 53 9.46 -17.64 -6.89
CA THR A 53 8.91 -17.54 -8.24
C THR A 53 7.98 -16.32 -8.36
N ARG A 54 7.17 -16.04 -7.35
CA ARG A 54 6.29 -14.87 -7.30
C ARG A 54 7.08 -13.56 -7.27
N LEU A 55 8.17 -13.52 -6.52
CA LEU A 55 9.05 -12.35 -6.45
C LEU A 55 9.81 -12.13 -7.77
N LYS A 56 10.36 -13.21 -8.34
CA LYS A 56 11.07 -13.17 -9.64
C LYS A 56 10.18 -12.66 -10.77
N TYR A 57 8.93 -13.11 -10.80
CA TYR A 57 7.95 -12.75 -11.83
C TYR A 57 6.84 -11.90 -11.26
N ARG A 58 7.19 -10.89 -10.45
CA ARG A 58 6.26 -10.07 -9.69
C ARG A 58 5.18 -9.42 -10.55
N TYR A 59 5.51 -9.00 -11.75
CA TYR A 59 4.58 -8.41 -12.72
C TYR A 59 3.48 -9.40 -13.17
N LEU A 60 3.76 -10.71 -13.20
CA LEU A 60 2.76 -11.74 -13.44
C LEU A 60 1.93 -12.04 -12.18
N ASP A 61 2.59 -12.12 -11.02
CA ASP A 61 1.91 -12.32 -9.74
C ASP A 61 0.89 -11.21 -9.46
N LEU A 62 1.23 -9.96 -9.76
CA LEU A 62 0.32 -8.81 -9.62
C LEU A 62 -0.92 -8.88 -10.51
N ARG A 63 -0.98 -9.74 -11.52
CA ARG A 63 -2.17 -9.97 -12.36
C ARG A 63 -3.19 -10.90 -11.68
N ARG A 64 -2.80 -11.62 -10.64
CA ARG A 64 -3.69 -12.51 -9.90
C ARG A 64 -4.81 -11.73 -9.22
N PRO A 65 -6.05 -12.24 -9.18
CA PRO A 65 -7.19 -11.54 -8.60
C PRO A 65 -6.97 -11.13 -7.13
N GLU A 66 -6.30 -11.98 -6.35
CA GLU A 66 -6.00 -11.70 -4.92
C GLU A 66 -5.05 -10.51 -4.79
N MET A 67 -3.98 -10.48 -5.59
CA MET A 67 -3.00 -9.40 -5.58
C MET A 67 -3.64 -8.08 -6.05
N GLN A 68 -4.49 -8.15 -7.09
CA GLN A 68 -5.28 -7.01 -7.54
C GLN A 68 -6.23 -6.48 -6.45
N ARG A 69 -6.87 -7.39 -5.70
CA ARG A 69 -7.75 -7.01 -4.58
C ARG A 69 -6.96 -6.31 -3.49
N MET A 70 -5.79 -6.85 -3.08
CA MET A 70 -4.93 -6.23 -2.07
C MET A 70 -4.50 -4.81 -2.49
N GLN A 71 -4.07 -4.63 -3.74
CA GLN A 71 -3.71 -3.31 -4.25
C GLN A 71 -4.89 -2.34 -4.27
N ARG A 72 -6.06 -2.79 -4.69
CA ARG A 72 -7.28 -1.95 -4.66
C ARG A 72 -7.68 -1.55 -3.25
N THR A 73 -7.55 -2.46 -2.27
CA THR A 73 -7.80 -2.13 -0.86
C THR A 73 -6.82 -1.08 -0.36
N ARG A 74 -5.52 -1.20 -0.67
CA ARG A 74 -4.53 -0.20 -0.33
C ARG A 74 -4.83 1.17 -0.98
N ILE A 75 -5.22 1.18 -2.25
CA ILE A 75 -5.59 2.42 -2.95
C ILE A 75 -6.79 3.09 -2.25
N LYS A 76 -7.84 2.33 -1.96
CA LYS A 76 -9.02 2.84 -1.23
C LYS A 76 -8.64 3.39 0.15
N LEU A 77 -7.79 2.67 0.89
CA LEU A 77 -7.30 3.11 2.19
C LEU A 77 -6.62 4.48 2.12
N VAL A 78 -5.65 4.63 1.22
CA VAL A 78 -4.92 5.90 1.07
C VAL A 78 -5.85 7.03 0.65
N GLN A 79 -6.78 6.78 -0.27
CA GLN A 79 -7.77 7.78 -0.69
C GLN A 79 -8.73 8.17 0.45
N ALA A 80 -9.17 7.20 1.25
CA ALA A 80 -10.04 7.46 2.40
C ALA A 80 -9.32 8.28 3.48
N LEU A 81 -8.05 7.94 3.78
CA LEU A 81 -7.21 8.71 4.70
C LEU A 81 -7.08 10.17 4.25
N ARG A 82 -6.73 10.41 2.97
CA ARG A 82 -6.62 11.78 2.44
C ARG A 82 -7.93 12.54 2.59
N ARG A 83 -9.05 11.99 2.13
CA ARG A 83 -10.35 12.67 2.27
C ARG A 83 -10.72 12.98 3.72
N HIS A 84 -10.43 12.04 4.64
CA HIS A 84 -10.74 12.22 6.06
C HIS A 84 -9.93 13.34 6.69
N LEU A 85 -8.66 13.44 6.33
CA LEU A 85 -7.73 14.45 6.84
C LEU A 85 -7.96 15.80 6.19
N ASP A 86 -8.13 15.86 4.87
CA ASP A 86 -8.43 17.09 4.13
C ASP A 86 -9.73 17.75 4.63
N ALA A 87 -10.77 16.94 4.92
CA ALA A 87 -12.04 17.43 5.48
C ALA A 87 -11.92 18.00 6.91
N ARG A 88 -10.76 17.84 7.54
CA ARG A 88 -10.45 18.33 8.89
C ARG A 88 -9.30 19.34 8.89
N ASP A 89 -9.06 19.96 7.75
CA ASP A 89 -8.07 21.02 7.53
C ASP A 89 -6.61 20.57 7.76
N PHE A 90 -6.32 19.27 7.62
CA PHE A 90 -4.95 18.82 7.57
C PHE A 90 -4.33 19.09 6.21
N GLN A 91 -3.07 19.48 6.21
CA GLN A 91 -2.32 19.81 5.01
C GLN A 91 -1.36 18.67 4.67
N ASP A 92 -1.47 18.13 3.44
CA ASP A 92 -0.56 17.11 2.91
C ASP A 92 0.73 17.77 2.42
N ILE A 93 1.80 17.64 3.20
CA ILE A 93 3.07 18.28 2.91
C ILE A 93 4.17 17.23 2.76
N GLU A 94 4.79 17.18 1.57
CA GLU A 94 5.94 16.33 1.32
C GLU A 94 7.20 16.90 1.97
N THR A 95 7.96 16.02 2.61
CA THR A 95 9.24 16.35 3.24
C THR A 95 10.40 15.70 2.46
N PRO A 96 11.63 16.24 2.53
CA PRO A 96 12.77 15.67 1.85
C PRO A 96 13.07 14.22 2.25
N ILE A 97 13.49 13.40 1.28
CA ILE A 97 13.94 12.02 1.50
C ILE A 97 15.47 11.94 1.60
N LEU A 98 16.21 12.76 0.83
CA LEU A 98 17.66 12.87 1.00
C LEU A 98 17.95 13.89 2.11
N THR A 99 18.23 13.39 3.31
CA THR A 99 18.34 14.21 4.51
C THR A 99 19.70 14.01 5.18
N LYS A 100 19.92 14.71 6.26
CA LYS A 100 20.99 14.47 7.21
C LYS A 100 20.62 13.32 8.15
N ALA A 101 21.60 12.54 8.60
CA ALA A 101 21.38 11.51 9.59
C ALA A 101 20.75 12.09 10.88
N THR A 102 19.72 11.41 11.39
CA THR A 102 19.02 11.80 12.62
C THR A 102 19.07 10.66 13.64
N PRO A 103 19.29 10.92 14.93
CA PRO A 103 19.36 9.88 15.96
C PRO A 103 17.97 9.42 16.38
N GLU A 104 17.26 8.64 15.53
CA GLU A 104 15.88 8.19 15.79
C GLU A 104 15.78 6.72 16.28
N GLY A 105 16.87 6.11 16.70
CA GLY A 105 16.85 4.78 17.35
C GLY A 105 17.18 3.60 16.43
N ALA A 106 16.85 3.61 15.15
CA ALA A 106 17.32 2.64 14.17
C ALA A 106 18.61 3.12 13.49
N ARG A 107 19.24 2.26 12.69
CA ARG A 107 20.33 2.69 11.81
C ARG A 107 19.76 3.34 10.55
N ASP A 108 20.47 4.36 10.05
CA ASP A 108 20.12 5.02 8.82
C ASP A 108 20.68 4.27 7.61
N PHE A 109 19.92 4.23 6.52
CA PHE A 109 20.47 3.90 5.21
C PHE A 109 21.20 5.13 4.66
N LEU A 110 22.48 4.95 4.27
CA LEU A 110 23.31 6.01 3.78
C LEU A 110 23.37 5.99 2.25
N VAL A 111 23.29 7.18 1.65
CA VAL A 111 23.43 7.39 0.22
C VAL A 111 24.68 8.25 -0.04
N PRO A 112 25.71 7.75 -0.72
CA PRO A 112 26.92 8.52 -0.99
C PRO A 112 26.64 9.81 -1.77
N ALA A 113 27.20 10.92 -1.32
CA ALA A 113 27.09 12.20 -2.01
C ALA A 113 28.16 12.30 -3.11
N ARG A 114 27.74 12.20 -4.38
CA ARG A 114 28.68 12.24 -5.53
C ARG A 114 29.51 13.53 -5.60
N MET A 115 28.91 14.67 -5.26
CA MET A 115 29.54 15.98 -5.33
C MET A 115 30.48 16.30 -4.14
N HIS A 116 30.37 15.54 -3.06
CA HIS A 116 31.10 15.72 -1.81
C HIS A 116 31.71 14.39 -1.38
N PRO A 117 32.95 14.07 -1.88
CA PRO A 117 33.60 12.80 -1.53
C PRO A 117 33.80 12.65 -0.01
N GLY A 118 33.39 11.50 0.52
CA GLY A 118 33.42 11.20 1.95
C GLY A 118 32.18 11.64 2.74
N GLU A 119 31.24 12.33 2.10
CA GLU A 119 29.97 12.71 2.71
C GLU A 119 28.81 11.82 2.24
N PHE A 120 27.74 11.75 3.05
CA PHE A 120 26.58 10.90 2.81
C PHE A 120 25.29 11.65 3.15
N TYR A 121 24.27 11.40 2.36
CA TYR A 121 22.89 11.62 2.77
C TYR A 121 22.39 10.42 3.57
N ALA A 122 21.38 10.62 4.38
CA ALA A 122 20.64 9.56 5.04
C ALA A 122 19.20 9.51 4.53
N LEU A 123 18.63 8.31 4.42
CA LEU A 123 17.21 8.13 4.16
C LEU A 123 16.44 8.26 5.49
N PRO A 124 15.29 8.94 5.52
CA PRO A 124 14.60 9.26 6.77
C PRO A 124 13.97 8.02 7.41
N GLN A 125 14.14 7.87 8.69
CA GLN A 125 13.44 6.87 9.50
C GLN A 125 11.97 7.27 9.75
N SER A 126 11.72 8.58 9.84
CA SER A 126 10.42 9.25 9.85
C SER A 126 10.63 10.73 9.51
N PRO A 127 9.59 11.50 9.16
CA PRO A 127 9.68 12.95 8.96
C PRO A 127 9.68 13.77 10.27
N GLN A 128 10.08 13.20 11.40
CA GLN A 128 9.93 13.77 12.75
C GLN A 128 10.47 15.20 12.88
N LEU A 129 11.69 15.44 12.39
CA LEU A 129 12.27 16.78 12.47
C LEU A 129 11.49 17.80 11.62
N PHE A 130 11.12 17.41 10.42
CA PHE A 130 10.42 18.29 9.48
C PHE A 130 9.03 18.65 9.97
N LYS A 131 8.26 17.70 10.48
CA LYS A 131 6.91 17.99 10.98
C LYS A 131 6.92 18.92 12.18
N GLN A 132 7.90 18.82 13.07
CA GLN A 132 8.09 19.78 14.17
C GLN A 132 8.42 21.19 13.65
N ILE A 133 9.29 21.28 12.62
CA ILE A 133 9.62 22.56 11.99
C ILE A 133 8.37 23.15 11.31
N LEU A 134 7.51 22.33 10.70
CA LEU A 134 6.26 22.76 10.09
C LEU A 134 5.30 23.36 11.13
N MET A 135 5.22 22.80 12.37
CA MET A 135 4.44 23.40 13.45
C MET A 135 4.99 24.79 13.82
N VAL A 136 6.32 24.94 13.91
CA VAL A 136 6.96 26.25 14.16
C VAL A 136 6.69 27.22 13.01
N ALA A 137 6.57 26.73 11.78
CA ALA A 137 6.26 27.52 10.58
C ALA A 137 4.78 27.91 10.47
N GLY A 138 3.92 27.47 11.41
CA GLY A 138 2.50 27.83 11.47
C GLY A 138 1.56 26.88 10.70
N PHE A 139 2.01 25.67 10.39
CA PHE A 139 1.16 24.61 9.83
C PHE A 139 0.56 23.80 10.97
N ASP A 140 -0.57 24.23 11.52
CA ASP A 140 -1.17 23.68 12.73
C ASP A 140 -1.63 22.22 12.62
N ARG A 141 -1.85 21.73 11.39
CA ARG A 141 -2.31 20.37 11.10
C ARG A 141 -1.61 19.85 9.86
N TYR A 142 -0.67 18.99 10.06
CA TYR A 142 0.14 18.36 9.02
C TYR A 142 -0.17 16.88 8.93
N TYR A 143 -0.14 16.35 7.70
CA TYR A 143 0.02 14.92 7.46
C TYR A 143 0.84 14.64 6.22
N GLN A 144 1.33 13.42 6.13
CA GLN A 144 2.00 12.90 4.95
C GLN A 144 1.84 11.37 4.89
N ILE A 145 1.62 10.83 3.69
CA ILE A 145 1.79 9.40 3.44
C ILE A 145 3.27 9.17 3.15
N ALA A 146 4.05 9.09 4.22
CA ALA A 146 5.52 9.13 4.17
C ALA A 146 6.15 7.78 3.86
N ARG A 147 7.19 7.79 3.04
CA ARG A 147 8.10 6.66 2.88
C ARG A 147 9.19 6.74 3.93
N CYS A 148 9.35 5.65 4.69
CA CYS A 148 10.30 5.55 5.81
C CYS A 148 11.24 4.36 5.62
N PHE A 149 12.46 4.51 6.14
CA PHE A 149 13.54 3.56 5.96
C PHE A 149 14.22 3.29 7.30
N ARG A 150 14.35 2.02 7.71
CA ARG A 150 15.03 1.64 8.94
C ARG A 150 15.89 0.41 8.70
N ASP A 151 17.18 0.52 8.94
CA ASP A 151 18.11 -0.60 8.87
C ASP A 151 18.06 -1.38 10.19
N GLU A 152 17.08 -2.24 10.29
CA GLU A 152 16.78 -3.06 11.46
C GLU A 152 16.76 -4.55 11.10
N ALA A 153 16.82 -5.41 12.11
CA ALA A 153 16.61 -6.83 11.93
C ALA A 153 15.20 -7.13 11.40
N LEU A 154 15.12 -7.92 10.32
CA LEU A 154 13.86 -8.33 9.73
C LEU A 154 13.05 -9.20 10.68
N ARG A 155 11.75 -8.95 10.74
CA ARG A 155 10.75 -9.77 11.43
C ARG A 155 9.56 -9.98 10.49
N ALA A 156 8.66 -10.88 10.85
CA ALA A 156 7.48 -11.18 10.03
C ALA A 156 6.60 -9.95 9.73
N ASP A 157 6.58 -8.97 10.63
CA ASP A 157 5.79 -7.73 10.59
C ASP A 157 6.62 -6.48 10.30
N ARG A 158 7.93 -6.60 10.00
CA ARG A 158 8.83 -5.46 9.77
C ARG A 158 9.54 -5.54 8.43
N GLN A 159 9.57 -4.42 7.75
CA GLN A 159 10.29 -4.21 6.51
C GLN A 159 11.25 -3.03 6.64
N LEU A 160 12.37 -3.09 5.91
CA LEU A 160 13.39 -2.03 5.90
C LEU A 160 12.87 -0.74 5.29
N GLU A 161 11.94 -0.87 4.34
CA GLU A 161 11.24 0.23 3.67
C GLU A 161 9.74 0.06 3.82
N PHE A 162 9.05 1.05 4.35
CA PHE A 162 7.62 1.00 4.61
C PHE A 162 6.96 2.36 4.46
N THR A 163 5.64 2.38 4.47
CA THR A 163 4.83 3.60 4.39
C THR A 163 4.16 3.85 5.73
N GLN A 164 4.25 5.09 6.21
CA GLN A 164 3.51 5.58 7.38
C GLN A 164 2.46 6.61 6.95
N LEU A 165 1.33 6.62 7.63
CA LEU A 165 0.59 7.85 7.80
C LEU A 165 1.26 8.60 8.95
N ASP A 166 1.93 9.69 8.64
CA ASP A 166 2.54 10.58 9.63
C ASP A 166 1.69 11.82 9.81
N MET A 167 1.47 12.22 11.05
CA MET A 167 0.64 13.38 11.39
C MET A 167 1.29 14.19 12.50
N GLU A 168 1.05 15.50 12.50
CA GLU A 168 1.41 16.40 13.60
C GLU A 168 0.31 17.43 13.82
N PHE A 169 0.05 17.73 15.09
CA PHE A 169 -0.96 18.71 15.51
C PHE A 169 -0.32 19.77 16.38
N ALA A 170 -0.74 21.01 16.22
CA ALA A 170 -0.45 22.09 17.16
C ALA A 170 -1.66 22.35 18.09
N PHE A 171 -1.39 22.88 19.27
CA PHE A 171 -2.38 23.35 20.24
C PHE A 171 -3.42 22.31 20.71
N VAL A 172 -3.04 21.03 20.76
CA VAL A 172 -3.92 19.94 21.18
C VAL A 172 -3.38 19.25 22.44
N ARG A 173 -4.26 18.55 23.15
CA ARG A 173 -3.93 17.68 24.28
C ARG A 173 -3.88 16.22 23.81
N GLU A 174 -3.30 15.39 24.62
CA GLU A 174 -3.21 13.94 24.36
C GLU A 174 -4.61 13.34 24.03
N ARG A 175 -5.63 13.72 24.77
CA ARG A 175 -7.00 13.22 24.56
C ARG A 175 -7.56 13.61 23.21
N ASP A 176 -7.28 14.81 22.73
CA ASP A 176 -7.76 15.30 21.42
C ASP A 176 -7.16 14.45 20.28
N VAL A 177 -5.89 14.06 20.42
CA VAL A 177 -5.22 13.18 19.45
C VAL A 177 -5.81 11.76 19.48
N GLN A 178 -6.06 11.21 20.68
CA GLN A 178 -6.66 9.89 20.84
C GLN A 178 -8.06 9.83 20.20
N ASP A 179 -8.91 10.79 20.51
CA ASP A 179 -10.28 10.85 19.99
C ASP A 179 -10.28 11.03 18.47
N PHE A 180 -9.39 11.86 17.94
CA PHE A 180 -9.22 12.04 16.50
C PHE A 180 -8.80 10.76 15.80
N VAL A 181 -7.78 10.06 16.32
CA VAL A 181 -7.27 8.82 15.72
C VAL A 181 -8.32 7.72 15.80
N GLU A 182 -9.06 7.61 16.90
CA GLU A 182 -10.16 6.65 17.03
C GLU A 182 -11.24 6.90 15.98
N ASP A 183 -11.71 8.15 15.84
CA ASP A 183 -12.71 8.53 14.84
C ASP A 183 -12.23 8.21 13.41
N MET A 184 -10.99 8.58 13.10
CA MET A 184 -10.38 8.30 11.82
C MET A 184 -10.33 6.78 11.53
N ILE A 185 -9.85 5.97 12.46
CA ILE A 185 -9.74 4.51 12.26
C ILE A 185 -11.13 3.91 12.04
N ARG A 186 -12.13 4.29 12.85
CA ARG A 186 -13.50 3.80 12.70
C ARG A 186 -14.09 4.15 11.34
N ALA A 187 -13.95 5.39 10.92
CA ALA A 187 -14.43 5.84 9.61
C ALA A 187 -13.76 5.08 8.46
N ILE A 188 -12.43 4.90 8.53
CA ILE A 188 -11.65 4.20 7.51
C ILE A 188 -12.01 2.71 7.43
N PHE A 189 -12.13 2.02 8.56
CA PHE A 189 -12.52 0.60 8.57
C PHE A 189 -13.92 0.41 7.99
N LYS A 190 -14.86 1.27 8.36
CA LYS A 190 -16.22 1.23 7.80
C LYS A 190 -16.22 1.44 6.28
N GLU A 191 -15.51 2.45 5.80
CA GLU A 191 -15.48 2.81 4.37
C GLU A 191 -14.75 1.76 3.51
N VAL A 192 -13.60 1.25 3.99
CA VAL A 192 -12.69 0.44 3.15
C VAL A 192 -13.04 -1.04 3.17
N VAL A 193 -13.42 -1.57 4.33
CA VAL A 193 -13.65 -3.01 4.55
C VAL A 193 -15.03 -3.34 5.13
N ASP A 194 -15.89 -2.33 5.33
CA ASP A 194 -17.24 -2.44 5.89
C ASP A 194 -17.29 -3.14 7.26
N VAL A 195 -16.30 -2.81 8.10
CA VAL A 195 -16.21 -3.29 9.49
C VAL A 195 -16.35 -2.12 10.44
N GLU A 196 -17.12 -2.28 11.50
CA GLU A 196 -17.25 -1.33 12.61
C GLU A 196 -16.39 -1.79 13.79
N PRO A 197 -15.23 -1.17 14.04
CA PRO A 197 -14.40 -1.49 15.20
C PRO A 197 -15.14 -1.14 16.50
N VAL A 198 -14.96 -1.97 17.52
CA VAL A 198 -15.50 -1.70 18.86
C VAL A 198 -14.67 -0.57 19.51
N SER A 199 -15.36 0.35 20.18
CA SER A 199 -14.68 1.47 20.82
C SER A 199 -13.80 1.00 21.99
N TYR A 200 -12.63 1.59 22.16
CA TYR A 200 -11.69 1.50 23.29
C TYR A 200 -10.92 0.20 23.54
N THR A 201 -11.34 -0.96 23.15
CA THR A 201 -10.68 -2.21 23.57
C THR A 201 -9.49 -2.63 22.71
N HIS A 202 -9.38 -2.10 21.49
CA HIS A 202 -8.38 -2.54 20.52
C HIS A 202 -7.38 -1.45 20.07
N LEU A 203 -7.61 -0.18 20.46
CA LEU A 203 -6.80 0.96 20.03
C LEU A 203 -5.79 1.45 21.08
N ARG A 204 -5.90 0.99 22.31
CA ARG A 204 -4.89 1.29 23.33
C ARG A 204 -3.73 0.31 23.20
N ALA A 205 -2.54 0.83 23.00
CA ALA A 205 -1.34 0.07 23.28
C ALA A 205 -1.43 -0.49 24.70
N HIS A 206 -1.01 -1.74 24.90
CA HIS A 206 -0.84 -2.28 26.24
C HIS A 206 0.06 -1.34 27.02
N GLU A 207 -0.51 -0.60 27.96
CA GLU A 207 0.29 0.06 28.98
C GLU A 207 0.99 -1.08 29.72
N THR A 208 2.28 -1.18 29.51
CA THR A 208 3.16 -1.94 30.41
C THR A 208 3.06 -1.22 31.75
N ARG A 209 2.26 -1.78 32.64
CA ARG A 209 2.30 -1.38 34.06
C ARG A 209 3.71 -1.66 34.54
N GLY A 210 4.50 -0.60 34.71
CA GLY A 210 5.73 -0.63 35.48
C GLY A 210 5.44 -0.86 36.95
#